data_07cacb7696ea98eb9a371f4caf4a43d1
#
_entry.id   07cacb7696ea98eb9a371f4caf4a43d1
#
_cell.length_a   1.000
_cell.length_b   1.000
_cell.length_c   1.000
_cell.angle_alpha   90.00
_cell.angle_beta   90.00
_cell.angle_gamma   90.00
#
_symmetry.space_group_name_H-M   'P 1'
#
loop_
_entity.id
_entity.type
_entity.pdbx_description
1 polymer ?
#
loop_
_entity_poly.entity_id
_entity_poly.type
_entity_poly.pdbx_seq_one_letter_code
_entity_poly.pdbx_strand_id
1 'polypeptide(L)'
;MTPQDIGLIVSEMATPFFAMMIGIIIALIIKDMASDIANGLSFKYFGPFKEGDKCVLDGHKAIIVKIGMTVTVFGCDDPDKGYIWRYVPNDRIGYLKLGKIVSSSKNM
;
A
#
# COMPACT_ATOMS: atom_id res chain seq x y z
N MET A 1 -42.51 -19.93 28.96
CA MET A 1 -41.42 -20.07 28.01
C MET A 1 -40.65 -21.33 28.30
N THR A 2 -40.45 -22.15 27.30
CA THR A 2 -39.58 -23.31 27.40
C THR A 2 -38.12 -22.89 27.15
N PRO A 3 -37.15 -23.67 27.62
CA PRO A 3 -35.73 -23.37 27.30
C PRO A 3 -35.46 -23.33 25.79
N GLN A 4 -36.18 -24.07 24.99
CA GLN A 4 -36.06 -24.04 23.54
C GLN A 4 -36.50 -22.72 22.94
N ASP A 5 -37.56 -22.10 23.47
CA ASP A 5 -38.02 -20.78 23.03
C ASP A 5 -36.99 -19.69 23.33
N ILE A 6 -36.34 -19.77 24.50
CA ILE A 6 -35.30 -18.84 24.89
C ILE A 6 -34.11 -18.99 23.95
N GLY A 7 -33.73 -20.22 23.63
CA GLY A 7 -32.62 -20.48 22.69
C GLY A 7 -32.87 -19.93 21.30
N LEU A 8 -34.11 -20.06 20.77
CA LEU A 8 -34.47 -19.51 19.50
C LEU A 8 -34.43 -17.98 19.48
N ILE A 9 -34.91 -17.33 20.53
CA ILE A 9 -34.87 -15.86 20.65
C ILE A 9 -33.44 -15.36 20.69
N VAL A 10 -32.58 -15.99 21.46
CA VAL A 10 -31.15 -15.62 21.56
C VAL A 10 -30.46 -15.82 20.20
N SER A 11 -30.76 -16.94 19.52
CA SER A 11 -30.19 -17.22 18.21
C SER A 11 -30.64 -16.18 17.18
N GLU A 12 -31.90 -15.76 17.17
CA GLU A 12 -32.41 -14.75 16.27
C GLU A 12 -31.81 -13.38 16.53
N MET A 13 -31.51 -13.06 17.76
CA MET A 13 -30.86 -11.79 18.11
C MET A 13 -29.37 -11.79 17.80
N ALA A 14 -28.70 -12.94 17.99
CA ALA A 14 -27.26 -13.06 17.80
C ALA A 14 -26.87 -13.04 16.31
N THR A 15 -27.67 -13.63 15.43
CA THR A 15 -27.36 -13.74 14.00
C THR A 15 -27.16 -12.39 13.33
N PRO A 16 -28.09 -11.39 13.44
CA PRO A 16 -27.84 -10.07 12.84
C PRO A 16 -26.65 -9.34 13.48
N PHE A 17 -26.40 -9.57 14.78
CA PHE A 17 -25.26 -8.97 15.46
C PHE A 17 -23.93 -9.49 14.88
N PHE A 18 -23.80 -10.81 14.70
CA PHE A 18 -22.62 -11.40 14.08
C PHE A 18 -22.44 -10.95 12.64
N ALA A 19 -23.52 -10.90 11.87
CA ALA A 19 -23.47 -10.42 10.48
C ALA A 19 -22.97 -8.99 10.41
N MET A 20 -23.40 -8.12 11.32
CA MET A 20 -22.96 -6.74 11.39
C MET A 20 -21.47 -6.65 11.74
N MET A 21 -21.01 -7.46 12.71
CA MET A 21 -19.58 -7.49 13.07
C MET A 21 -18.70 -7.94 11.91
N ILE A 22 -19.09 -8.99 11.22
CA ILE A 22 -18.37 -9.49 10.05
C ILE A 22 -18.32 -8.41 8.95
N GLY A 23 -19.44 -7.74 8.71
CA GLY A 23 -19.53 -6.66 7.75
C GLY A 23 -18.59 -5.51 8.06
N ILE A 24 -18.49 -5.12 9.34
CA ILE A 24 -17.57 -4.06 9.77
C ILE A 24 -16.11 -4.47 9.53
N ILE A 25 -15.76 -5.70 9.89
CA ILE A 25 -14.39 -6.20 9.70
C ILE A 25 -14.03 -6.21 8.21
N ILE A 26 -14.91 -6.72 7.37
CA ILE A 26 -14.69 -6.74 5.91
C ILE A 26 -14.55 -5.32 5.36
N ALA A 27 -15.40 -4.40 5.81
CA ALA A 27 -15.36 -3.02 5.37
C ALA A 27 -14.03 -2.34 5.73
N LEU A 28 -13.47 -2.63 6.91
CA LEU A 28 -12.18 -2.09 7.33
C LEU A 28 -11.05 -2.64 6.45
N ILE A 29 -11.06 -3.93 6.15
CA ILE A 29 -10.08 -4.56 5.28
C ILE A 29 -10.13 -3.94 3.88
N ILE A 30 -11.34 -3.80 3.32
CA ILE A 30 -11.53 -3.20 2.00
C ILE A 30 -11.06 -1.75 1.98
N LYS A 31 -11.32 -1.00 3.04
CA LYS A 31 -10.88 0.40 3.14
C LYS A 31 -9.36 0.51 3.07
N ASP A 32 -8.65 -0.34 3.82
CA ASP A 32 -7.19 -0.34 3.83
C ASP A 32 -6.63 -0.73 2.46
N MET A 33 -7.17 -1.77 1.85
CA MET A 33 -6.77 -2.19 0.50
C MET A 33 -7.05 -1.10 -0.54
N ALA A 34 -8.21 -0.46 -0.45
CA ALA A 34 -8.59 0.61 -1.37
C ALA A 34 -7.65 1.80 -1.27
N SER A 35 -7.20 2.14 -0.05
CA SER A 35 -6.23 3.22 0.16
C SER A 35 -4.89 2.89 -0.49
N ASP A 36 -4.39 1.66 -0.32
CA ASP A 36 -3.14 1.22 -0.91
C ASP A 36 -3.22 1.23 -2.45
N ILE A 37 -4.32 0.73 -2.99
CA ILE A 37 -4.55 0.73 -4.44
C ILE A 37 -4.64 2.15 -4.97
N ALA A 38 -5.38 3.03 -4.29
CA ALA A 38 -5.51 4.43 -4.70
C ALA A 38 -4.16 5.15 -4.68
N ASN A 39 -3.34 4.92 -3.65
CA ASN A 39 -2.00 5.48 -3.56
C ASN A 39 -1.11 4.97 -4.70
N GLY A 40 -1.17 3.68 -5.00
CA GLY A 40 -0.42 3.09 -6.10
C GLY A 40 -0.84 3.63 -7.46
N LEU A 41 -2.14 3.72 -7.71
CA LEU A 41 -2.66 4.28 -8.96
C LEU A 41 -2.31 5.76 -9.11
N SER A 42 -2.44 6.52 -8.03
CA SER A 42 -2.08 7.93 -8.02
C SER A 42 -0.59 8.11 -8.32
N PHE A 43 0.27 7.32 -7.71
CA PHE A 43 1.70 7.36 -7.94
C PHE A 43 2.05 6.97 -9.38
N LYS A 44 1.41 5.93 -9.90
CA LYS A 44 1.70 5.39 -11.23
C LYS A 44 1.23 6.31 -12.37
N TYR A 45 0.01 6.86 -12.25
CA TYR A 45 -0.62 7.60 -13.35
C TYR A 45 -0.60 9.11 -13.19
N PHE A 46 -0.66 9.60 -11.96
CA PHE A 46 -0.76 11.03 -11.68
C PHE A 46 0.50 11.61 -11.06
N GLY A 47 1.40 10.75 -10.58
CA GLY A 47 2.65 11.20 -10.00
C GLY A 47 3.68 11.57 -11.06
N PRO A 48 4.74 12.29 -10.66
CA PRO A 48 5.83 12.66 -11.57
C PRO A 48 6.74 11.50 -11.93
N PHE A 49 6.58 10.34 -11.27
CA PHE A 49 7.45 9.18 -11.43
C PHE A 49 6.79 8.12 -12.29
N LYS A 50 7.58 7.47 -13.14
CA LYS A 50 7.15 6.35 -13.97
C LYS A 50 8.10 5.18 -13.80
N GLU A 51 7.64 3.98 -14.15
CA GLU A 51 8.49 2.79 -14.14
C GLU A 51 9.70 3.02 -15.06
N GLY A 52 10.88 2.68 -14.57
CA GLY A 52 12.13 2.90 -15.28
C GLY A 52 12.79 4.25 -15.01
N ASP A 53 12.13 5.17 -14.30
CA ASP A 53 12.70 6.46 -13.97
C ASP A 53 13.81 6.32 -12.93
N LYS A 54 14.87 7.08 -13.13
CA LYS A 54 15.94 7.20 -12.14
C LYS A 54 15.53 8.20 -11.07
N CYS A 55 15.78 7.84 -9.83
CA CYS A 55 15.39 8.67 -8.70
C CYS A 55 16.43 8.58 -7.59
N VAL A 56 16.28 9.45 -6.59
CA VAL A 56 17.05 9.41 -5.34
C VAL A 56 16.09 9.03 -4.23
N LEU A 57 16.35 7.92 -3.58
CA LEU A 57 15.56 7.40 -2.48
C LEU A 57 16.38 7.49 -1.20
N ASP A 58 15.97 8.36 -0.27
CA ASP A 58 16.68 8.59 1.00
C ASP A 58 18.18 8.85 0.82
N GLY A 59 18.54 9.60 -0.22
CA GLY A 59 19.93 9.95 -0.50
C GLY A 59 20.70 8.95 -1.34
N HIS A 60 20.08 7.84 -1.73
CA HIS A 60 20.69 6.80 -2.56
C HIS A 60 20.10 6.81 -3.97
N LYS A 61 20.92 6.59 -4.97
CA LYS A 61 20.46 6.46 -6.34
C LYS A 61 19.64 5.19 -6.49
N ALA A 62 18.49 5.32 -7.14
CA ALA A 62 17.58 4.20 -7.35
C ALA A 62 16.89 4.31 -8.70
N ILE A 63 16.33 3.20 -9.15
CA ILE A 63 15.47 3.12 -10.32
C ILE A 63 14.13 2.55 -9.88
N ILE A 64 13.05 3.11 -10.39
CA ILE A 64 11.72 2.55 -10.15
C ILE A 64 11.58 1.32 -11.06
N VAL A 65 11.62 0.13 -10.47
CA VAL A 65 11.51 -1.14 -11.21
C VAL A 65 10.07 -1.40 -11.59
N LYS A 66 9.17 -1.28 -10.62
CA LYS A 66 7.75 -1.56 -10.83
C LYS A 66 6.91 -0.81 -9.81
N ILE A 67 5.82 -0.22 -10.29
CA ILE A 67 4.80 0.39 -9.44
C ILE A 67 3.61 -0.57 -9.41
N GLY A 68 3.45 -1.28 -8.30
CA GLY A 68 2.36 -2.23 -8.13
C GLY A 68 1.15 -1.58 -7.47
N MET A 69 0.11 -2.39 -7.25
CA MET A 69 -1.12 -1.91 -6.62
C MET A 69 -0.95 -1.61 -5.14
N THR A 70 -0.14 -2.38 -4.44
CA THR A 70 0.06 -2.22 -2.99
C THR A 70 1.50 -1.93 -2.63
N VAL A 71 2.45 -2.35 -3.46
CA VAL A 71 3.88 -2.22 -3.19
C VAL A 71 4.58 -1.70 -4.45
N THR A 72 5.50 -0.78 -4.26
CA THR A 72 6.38 -0.29 -5.33
C THR A 72 7.78 -0.82 -5.09
N VAL A 73 8.43 -1.29 -6.15
CA VAL A 73 9.77 -1.88 -6.09
C VAL A 73 10.77 -0.87 -6.63
N PHE A 74 11.77 -0.56 -5.81
CA PHE A 74 12.89 0.30 -6.18
C PHE A 74 14.17 -0.53 -6.29
N GLY A 75 14.87 -0.39 -7.39
CA GLY A 75 16.21 -0.97 -7.52
C GLY A 75 17.25 0.01 -7.01
N CYS A 76 17.88 -0.29 -5.90
CA CYS A 76 18.84 0.58 -5.25
C CYS A 76 20.23 -0.02 -5.36
N ASP A 77 21.23 0.86 -5.54
CA ASP A 77 22.63 0.48 -5.52
C ASP A 77 23.21 0.79 -4.14
N ASP A 78 23.41 -0.26 -3.35
CA ASP A 78 23.96 -0.15 -2.00
C ASP A 78 25.45 -0.45 -2.05
N PRO A 79 26.30 0.47 -1.59
CA PRO A 79 27.76 0.25 -1.63
C PRO A 79 28.22 -0.96 -0.81
N ASP A 80 27.47 -1.34 0.23
CA ASP A 80 27.83 -2.49 1.07
C ASP A 80 27.27 -3.81 0.57
N LYS A 81 26.06 -3.78 -0.05
CA LYS A 81 25.32 -4.98 -0.43
C LYS A 81 25.19 -5.16 -1.94
N GLY A 82 25.65 -4.20 -2.75
CA GLY A 82 25.47 -4.21 -4.18
C GLY A 82 24.06 -3.78 -4.60
N TYR A 83 23.58 -4.31 -5.70
CA TYR A 83 22.26 -3.97 -6.23
C TYR A 83 21.18 -4.75 -5.47
N ILE A 84 20.25 -4.01 -4.86
CA ILE A 84 19.14 -4.61 -4.11
C ILE A 84 17.82 -4.03 -4.58
N TRP A 85 16.76 -4.81 -4.42
CA TRP A 85 15.39 -4.35 -4.63
C TRP A 85 14.77 -4.03 -3.28
N ARG A 86 14.28 -2.80 -3.14
CA ARG A 86 13.56 -2.38 -1.94
C ARG A 86 12.07 -2.37 -2.25
N TYR A 87 11.33 -3.09 -1.44
CA TYR A 87 9.87 -3.16 -1.54
C TYR A 87 9.27 -2.15 -0.57
N VAL A 88 8.59 -1.15 -1.11
CA VAL A 88 8.00 -0.09 -0.30
C VAL A 88 6.48 -0.12 -0.46
N PRO A 89 5.73 -0.30 0.64
CA PRO A 89 4.28 -0.20 0.57
C PRO A 89 3.86 1.18 0.05
N ASN A 90 2.81 1.20 -0.78
CA ASN A 90 2.38 2.42 -1.43
C ASN A 90 1.93 3.50 -0.45
N ASP A 91 1.42 3.11 0.72
CA ASP A 91 1.03 4.05 1.77
C ASP A 91 2.23 4.76 2.42
N ARG A 92 3.44 4.23 2.26
CA ARG A 92 4.67 4.77 2.82
C ARG A 92 5.46 5.63 1.86
N ILE A 93 5.12 5.63 0.57
CA ILE A 93 5.89 6.38 -0.43
C ILE A 93 5.90 7.88 -0.13
N GLY A 94 4.79 8.42 0.37
CA GLY A 94 4.71 9.84 0.73
C GLY A 94 5.62 10.27 1.87
N TYR A 95 6.11 9.33 2.67
CA TYR A 95 7.03 9.61 3.79
C TYR A 95 8.49 9.50 3.40
N LEU A 96 8.79 9.01 2.21
CA LEU A 96 10.16 8.88 1.74
C LEU A 96 10.67 10.17 1.14
N LYS A 97 11.96 10.41 1.29
CA LYS A 97 12.64 11.48 0.57
C LYS A 97 12.92 11.00 -0.84
N LEU A 98 11.97 11.21 -1.72
CA LEU A 98 12.03 10.75 -3.10
C LEU A 98 12.23 11.92 -4.03
N GLY A 99 13.37 11.97 -4.66
CA GLY A 99 13.71 12.99 -5.66
C GLY A 99 13.82 12.36 -7.04
N LYS A 100 13.32 13.05 -8.06
CA LYS A 100 13.44 12.60 -9.43
C LYS A 100 14.68 13.17 -10.08
N ILE A 101 15.48 12.32 -10.71
CA ILE A 101 16.64 12.77 -11.48
C ILE A 101 16.13 13.21 -12.86
N VAL A 102 16.07 14.51 -13.06
CA VAL A 102 15.59 15.10 -14.32
C VAL A 102 16.74 15.20 -15.32
N SER A 103 17.96 15.43 -14.83
CA SER A 103 19.14 15.52 -15.66
C SER A 103 20.33 14.94 -14.92
N SER A 104 21.21 14.24 -15.62
CA SER A 104 22.45 13.73 -15.06
C SER A 104 23.56 14.78 -15.04
N SER A 105 23.31 15.98 -15.55
CA SER A 105 24.29 17.05 -15.58
C SER A 105 24.52 17.65 -14.21
N LYS A 106 25.77 17.87 -13.86
CA LYS A 106 26.14 18.53 -12.62
C LYS A 106 25.91 20.04 -12.65
N ASN A 107 25.54 20.60 -13.79
CA ASN A 107 25.33 22.02 -13.97
C ASN A 107 23.91 22.48 -13.61
N MET A 108 23.15 21.63 -13.04
CA MET A 108 21.81 21.96 -12.57
C MET A 108 21.83 22.56 -11.18
#